data_239bf628141427dfa450801f8b1dd7e7
#
_entry.id   239bf628141427dfa450801f8b1dd7e7
#
_cell.length_a   1.000
_cell.length_b   1.000
_cell.length_c   1.000
_cell.angle_alpha   90.00
_cell.angle_beta   90.00
_cell.angle_gamma   90.00
#
_symmetry.space_group_name_H-M   'P 1'
#
loop_
_entity.id
_entity.type
_entity.pdbx_description
1 polymer ?
#
loop_
_entity_poly.entity_id
_entity_poly.type
_entity_poly.pdbx_seq_one_letter_code
_entity_poly.pdbx_strand_id
1 'polypeptide(L)'
;GWHNGDSYFQVNLRTLIEVPAFYSRISGFDFFADPWYNNNAFYVIYQQPPFSKSAGQGNSHESKLKPNGTRVGYADALARECNNPWAAAYVRTILQKEPDIMEKTFLGKSGDLTWYRCITKKALPKEGPTLAELPSAKVFNETGIGTMNTSLGDIDKNAMLSFRSSSYGSTSHALANQNAFNTFYGGKAIFYSSGHRTGFTDDHCMYSYRNTRAHNSILVNGMTQKIGTEGYGWIPRWYEGEKIAYMVGDASNAYGKVTSPLWLKRGELSGTQYTPEKGWDENKLDMFRRHIIQLGTTGVFVIYDELEGKEAVTWSYLLHTVELPMEIQELTDEVKVIGKNKAGGVSVAHLFSSAKTEQAMVDTFFCAPTNWKNVTNAQGKALKYPNHWHFTATSEKAQVY
;
A
#
# COMPACT_ATOMS: atom_id res chain seq x y z
N GLY A 1 -8.46 9.74 3.37
CA GLY A 1 -7.26 8.97 3.05
C GLY A 1 -6.15 9.79 2.44
N TRP A 2 -4.99 9.19 2.29
CA TRP A 2 -3.78 9.84 1.80
C TRP A 2 -3.19 9.07 0.63
N HIS A 3 -3.16 9.67 -0.54
CA HIS A 3 -2.59 9.07 -1.74
C HIS A 3 -1.07 8.81 -1.66
N ASN A 4 -0.36 9.55 -0.79
CA ASN A 4 1.08 9.38 -0.57
C ASN A 4 1.45 8.18 0.31
N GLY A 5 0.44 7.46 0.83
CA GLY A 5 0.62 6.27 1.65
C GLY A 5 0.86 6.54 3.13
N ASP A 6 1.01 5.45 3.86
CA ASP A 6 1.00 5.41 5.33
C ASP A 6 2.13 6.17 6.03
N SER A 7 3.26 6.34 5.37
CA SER A 7 4.38 7.06 5.98
C SER A 7 4.18 8.55 6.03
N TYR A 8 3.67 9.09 4.93
CA TYR A 8 3.69 10.54 4.71
C TYR A 8 2.47 11.26 5.23
N PHE A 9 1.36 10.58 5.52
CA PHE A 9 0.26 11.25 6.20
C PHE A 9 0.68 11.74 7.60
N GLN A 10 1.58 11.03 8.27
CA GLN A 10 2.03 11.34 9.63
C GLN A 10 2.79 12.68 9.74
N VAL A 11 3.37 13.19 8.65
CA VAL A 11 4.06 14.48 8.68
C VAL A 11 3.12 15.69 8.73
N ASN A 12 1.84 15.49 8.46
CA ASN A 12 0.84 16.55 8.42
C ASN A 12 -0.08 16.59 9.67
N LEU A 13 0.18 15.79 10.70
CA LEU A 13 -0.75 15.64 11.82
C LEU A 13 -0.97 16.92 12.61
N ARG A 14 0.03 17.80 12.75
CA ARG A 14 -0.17 19.12 13.35
C ARG A 14 -1.21 19.94 12.60
N THR A 15 -1.07 20.00 11.26
CA THR A 15 -2.02 20.73 10.42
C THR A 15 -3.41 20.11 10.48
N LEU A 16 -3.50 18.78 10.60
CA LEU A 16 -4.76 18.06 10.58
C LEU A 16 -5.49 18.03 11.93
N ILE A 17 -4.77 18.11 13.03
CA ILE A 17 -5.34 18.00 14.39
C ILE A 17 -5.12 19.27 15.19
N GLU A 18 -3.88 19.73 15.39
CA GLU A 18 -3.59 20.84 16.29
C GLU A 18 -4.16 22.16 15.77
N VAL A 19 -4.02 22.44 14.48
CA VAL A 19 -4.56 23.66 13.88
C VAL A 19 -6.08 23.70 13.95
N PRO A 20 -6.84 22.68 13.49
CA PRO A 20 -8.29 22.66 13.63
C PRO A 20 -8.76 22.71 15.10
N ALA A 21 -8.10 21.96 16.00
CA ALA A 21 -8.46 21.98 17.43
C ALA A 21 -8.28 23.36 18.05
N PHE A 22 -7.20 24.07 17.68
CA PHE A 22 -6.95 25.42 18.12
C PHE A 22 -8.01 26.39 17.59
N TYR A 23 -8.26 26.39 16.28
CA TYR A 23 -9.25 27.29 15.68
C TYR A 23 -10.69 27.00 16.13
N SER A 24 -11.05 25.73 16.33
CA SER A 24 -12.39 25.40 16.88
C SER A 24 -12.63 26.04 18.25
N ARG A 25 -11.60 26.10 19.10
CA ARG A 25 -11.70 26.72 20.43
C ARG A 25 -11.83 28.24 20.36
N ILE A 26 -11.17 28.90 19.43
CA ILE A 26 -11.19 30.36 19.29
C ILE A 26 -12.46 30.82 18.61
N SER A 27 -12.83 30.16 17.50
CA SER A 27 -13.93 30.59 16.63
C SER A 27 -15.32 30.06 17.10
N GLY A 28 -15.33 28.97 17.88
CA GLY A 28 -16.54 28.22 18.19
C GLY A 28 -17.03 27.34 17.01
N PHE A 29 -16.32 27.33 15.89
CA PHE A 29 -16.64 26.49 14.73
C PHE A 29 -16.02 25.08 14.91
N ASP A 30 -16.84 24.05 14.81
CA ASP A 30 -16.36 22.68 14.95
C ASP A 30 -15.84 22.13 13.60
N PHE A 31 -14.53 22.22 13.38
CA PHE A 31 -13.88 21.66 12.19
C PHE A 31 -13.96 20.14 12.12
N PHE A 32 -14.08 19.45 13.27
CA PHE A 32 -14.14 17.99 13.32
C PHE A 32 -15.55 17.44 13.03
N ALA A 33 -16.55 18.31 12.87
CA ALA A 33 -17.86 17.93 12.37
C ALA A 33 -17.82 17.50 10.86
N ASP A 34 -16.76 17.86 10.13
CA ASP A 34 -16.58 17.39 8.75
C ASP A 34 -16.46 15.86 8.73
N PRO A 35 -17.30 15.16 7.94
CA PRO A 35 -17.30 13.70 7.82
C PRO A 35 -15.93 13.10 7.44
N TRP A 36 -15.05 13.88 6.82
CA TRP A 36 -13.71 13.48 6.49
C TRP A 36 -12.92 12.98 7.70
N TYR A 37 -13.02 13.68 8.84
CA TYR A 37 -12.32 13.29 10.08
C TYR A 37 -12.82 11.97 10.62
N ASN A 38 -14.13 11.78 10.67
CA ASN A 38 -14.72 10.52 11.13
C ASN A 38 -14.34 9.35 10.22
N ASN A 39 -14.35 9.55 8.89
CA ASN A 39 -13.92 8.55 7.91
C ASN A 39 -12.42 8.25 7.98
N ASN A 40 -11.60 9.23 8.38
CA ASN A 40 -10.17 9.01 8.57
C ASN A 40 -9.83 8.03 9.70
N ALA A 41 -10.67 7.90 10.72
CA ALA A 41 -10.54 6.88 11.74
C ALA A 41 -10.54 5.46 11.13
N PHE A 42 -11.47 5.20 10.21
CA PHE A 42 -11.52 3.91 9.49
C PHE A 42 -10.31 3.73 8.58
N TYR A 43 -9.84 4.78 7.90
CA TYR A 43 -8.62 4.71 7.12
C TYR A 43 -7.42 4.27 7.97
N VAL A 44 -7.26 4.83 9.17
CA VAL A 44 -6.19 4.44 10.09
C VAL A 44 -6.25 2.96 10.46
N ILE A 45 -7.45 2.45 10.78
CA ILE A 45 -7.68 1.07 11.21
C ILE A 45 -7.40 0.09 10.06
N TYR A 46 -8.01 0.32 8.90
CA TYR A 46 -7.95 -0.63 7.78
C TYR A 46 -6.61 -0.63 7.05
N GLN A 47 -5.89 0.51 7.02
CA GLN A 47 -4.57 0.56 6.38
C GLN A 47 -3.45 -0.01 7.26
N GLN A 48 -3.66 -0.08 8.56
CA GLN A 48 -2.72 -0.74 9.47
C GLN A 48 -3.45 -1.20 10.73
N PRO A 49 -4.06 -2.38 10.72
CA PRO A 49 -4.70 -2.95 11.90
C PRO A 49 -3.73 -3.00 13.10
N PRO A 50 -4.22 -3.11 14.35
CA PRO A 50 -3.35 -3.23 15.52
C PRO A 50 -2.30 -4.32 15.33
N PHE A 51 -1.04 -3.99 15.61
CA PHE A 51 0.14 -4.86 15.49
C PHE A 51 0.48 -5.35 14.08
N SER A 52 -0.26 -4.92 13.05
CA SER A 52 -0.01 -5.29 11.67
C SER A 52 1.06 -4.41 11.01
N LYS A 53 1.77 -4.96 10.03
CA LYS A 53 2.49 -4.18 9.02
C LYS A 53 1.49 -3.33 8.23
N SER A 54 1.94 -2.18 7.74
CA SER A 54 1.08 -1.31 6.93
C SER A 54 0.68 -1.97 5.61
N ALA A 55 -0.46 -1.54 5.06
CA ALA A 55 -1.02 -2.04 3.81
C ALA A 55 -0.08 -1.93 2.58
N GLY A 56 1.06 -1.26 2.72
CA GLY A 56 2.10 -1.23 1.68
C GLY A 56 1.92 -0.13 0.64
N GLN A 57 1.16 0.91 0.96
CA GLN A 57 0.90 2.01 0.05
C GLN A 57 1.92 3.15 0.24
N GLY A 58 2.58 3.56 -0.85
CA GLY A 58 3.50 4.69 -0.89
C GLY A 58 4.91 4.42 -0.35
N ASN A 59 5.77 5.43 -0.41
CA ASN A 59 7.17 5.36 0.03
C ASN A 59 7.33 4.96 1.50
N SER A 60 8.41 4.24 1.81
CA SER A 60 8.77 3.74 3.14
C SER A 60 7.80 2.69 3.71
N HIS A 61 7.00 2.03 2.85
CA HIS A 61 6.14 0.94 3.24
C HIS A 61 6.92 -0.22 3.88
N GLU A 62 8.16 -0.46 3.46
CA GLU A 62 9.02 -1.52 3.96
C GLU A 62 9.33 -1.38 5.46
N SER A 63 9.39 -0.14 5.97
CA SER A 63 9.75 0.17 7.36
C SER A 63 8.58 0.22 8.35
N LYS A 64 7.33 0.12 7.87
CA LYS A 64 6.12 0.26 8.71
C LYS A 64 5.62 -1.10 9.20
N LEU A 65 6.39 -1.73 10.09
CA LEU A 65 6.17 -3.10 10.55
C LEU A 65 5.01 -3.25 11.55
N LYS A 66 4.66 -2.19 12.28
CA LYS A 66 3.52 -2.10 13.20
C LYS A 66 3.15 -0.62 13.41
N PRO A 67 1.94 -0.33 13.92
CA PRO A 67 1.57 1.03 14.31
C PRO A 67 2.60 1.62 15.29
N ASN A 68 2.97 2.86 15.07
CA ASN A 68 3.86 3.63 15.94
C ASN A 68 3.06 4.63 16.78
N GLY A 69 3.73 5.25 17.76
CA GLY A 69 3.09 6.22 18.65
C GLY A 69 2.44 7.41 17.95
N THR A 70 3.00 7.86 16.83
CA THR A 70 2.42 8.93 16.00
C THR A 70 1.06 8.51 15.41
N ARG A 71 0.96 7.28 14.88
CA ARG A 71 -0.30 6.75 14.34
C ARG A 71 -1.34 6.54 15.43
N VAL A 72 -0.93 5.99 16.56
CA VAL A 72 -1.83 5.78 17.71
C VAL A 72 -2.31 7.11 18.28
N GLY A 73 -1.42 8.10 18.41
CA GLY A 73 -1.76 9.46 18.82
C GLY A 73 -2.74 10.15 17.88
N TYR A 74 -2.63 9.89 16.56
CA TYR A 74 -3.61 10.39 15.59
C TYR A 74 -4.98 9.73 15.77
N ALA A 75 -5.02 8.41 15.94
CA ALA A 75 -6.24 7.69 16.22
C ALA A 75 -6.90 8.16 17.54
N ASP A 76 -6.10 8.41 18.59
CA ASP A 76 -6.56 8.96 19.86
C ASP A 76 -7.20 10.34 19.69
N ALA A 77 -6.58 11.21 18.89
CA ALA A 77 -7.13 12.53 18.60
C ALA A 77 -8.46 12.45 17.83
N LEU A 78 -8.55 11.58 16.80
CA LEU A 78 -9.80 11.35 16.07
C LEU A 78 -10.90 10.76 16.96
N ALA A 79 -10.53 9.82 17.83
CA ALA A 79 -11.49 9.24 18.79
C ALA A 79 -12.10 10.30 19.70
N ARG A 80 -11.30 11.25 20.19
CA ARG A 80 -11.74 12.32 21.08
C ARG A 80 -12.52 13.42 20.36
N GLU A 81 -11.98 13.89 19.24
CA GLU A 81 -12.56 15.02 18.52
C GLU A 81 -13.88 14.64 17.83
N CYS A 82 -13.94 13.49 17.17
CA CYS A 82 -15.12 12.99 16.48
C CYS A 82 -16.04 12.12 17.34
N ASN A 83 -15.70 11.91 18.63
CA ASN A 83 -16.37 10.92 19.49
C ASN A 83 -16.49 9.54 18.81
N ASN A 84 -15.40 9.11 18.11
CA ASN A 84 -15.41 7.90 17.30
C ASN A 84 -15.05 6.68 18.15
N PRO A 85 -15.99 5.72 18.38
CA PRO A 85 -15.76 4.58 19.25
C PRO A 85 -14.83 3.55 18.63
N TRP A 86 -14.75 3.46 17.30
CA TRP A 86 -13.87 2.55 16.56
C TRP A 86 -12.40 2.96 16.68
N ALA A 87 -12.12 4.26 16.51
CA ALA A 87 -10.78 4.79 16.75
C ALA A 87 -10.37 4.59 18.22
N ALA A 88 -11.30 4.75 19.17
CA ALA A 88 -11.05 4.46 20.58
C ALA A 88 -10.76 2.97 20.83
N ALA A 89 -11.49 2.06 20.16
CA ALA A 89 -11.23 0.62 20.23
C ALA A 89 -9.83 0.28 19.70
N TYR A 90 -9.42 0.87 18.56
CA TYR A 90 -8.09 0.71 18.01
C TYR A 90 -6.99 1.14 18.99
N VAL A 91 -7.14 2.31 19.59
CA VAL A 91 -6.20 2.84 20.60
C VAL A 91 -6.14 1.91 21.81
N ARG A 92 -7.28 1.54 22.39
CA ARG A 92 -7.34 0.64 23.56
C ARG A 92 -6.66 -0.70 23.29
N THR A 93 -6.91 -1.32 22.12
CA THR A 93 -6.30 -2.59 21.73
C THR A 93 -4.78 -2.51 21.72
N ILE A 94 -4.22 -1.42 21.21
CA ILE A 94 -2.78 -1.24 21.17
C ILE A 94 -2.21 -0.95 22.57
N LEU A 95 -2.86 -0.06 23.34
CA LEU A 95 -2.39 0.32 24.67
C LEU A 95 -2.42 -0.84 25.67
N GLN A 96 -3.24 -1.86 25.48
CA GLN A 96 -3.21 -3.09 26.30
C GLN A 96 -1.85 -3.82 26.27
N LYS A 97 -1.17 -3.80 25.13
CA LYS A 97 0.15 -4.44 24.95
C LYS A 97 1.31 -3.43 24.99
N GLU A 98 1.07 -2.22 24.60
CA GLU A 98 2.09 -1.16 24.49
C GLU A 98 1.57 0.15 25.16
N PRO A 99 1.44 0.21 26.50
CA PRO A 99 0.82 1.34 27.18
C PRO A 99 1.53 2.67 26.95
N ASP A 100 2.85 2.67 26.78
CA ASP A 100 3.68 3.87 26.64
C ASP A 100 3.94 4.23 25.16
N ILE A 101 3.23 3.63 24.20
CA ILE A 101 3.57 3.79 22.77
C ILE A 101 3.49 5.24 22.31
N MET A 102 2.53 6.01 22.82
CA MET A 102 2.36 7.43 22.46
C MET A 102 3.43 8.34 23.08
N GLU A 103 4.04 7.93 24.18
CA GLU A 103 5.14 8.67 24.85
C GLU A 103 6.46 8.52 24.10
N LYS A 104 6.58 7.48 23.27
CA LYS A 104 7.74 7.23 22.40
C LYS A 104 7.71 8.02 21.10
N THR A 105 6.80 8.98 20.95
CA THR A 105 6.79 9.90 19.80
C THR A 105 7.93 10.88 19.88
N PHE A 106 8.47 11.23 18.72
CA PHE A 106 9.58 12.20 18.63
C PHE A 106 9.04 13.62 18.90
N LEU A 107 9.30 14.16 20.08
CA LEU A 107 8.99 15.55 20.42
C LEU A 107 9.56 16.52 19.37
N GLY A 108 8.78 17.50 18.98
CA GLY A 108 9.17 18.51 18.01
C GLY A 108 9.14 18.09 16.55
N LYS A 109 8.80 16.84 16.21
CA LYS A 109 8.56 16.40 14.82
C LYS A 109 7.16 16.78 14.36
N SER A 110 6.96 16.87 13.04
CA SER A 110 5.68 17.26 12.43
C SER A 110 4.51 16.34 12.74
N GLY A 111 4.77 15.10 13.16
CA GLY A 111 3.77 14.14 13.61
C GLY A 111 3.58 14.09 15.13
N ASP A 112 4.24 14.97 15.88
CA ASP A 112 4.12 15.05 17.33
C ASP A 112 2.83 15.78 17.71
N LEU A 113 1.94 15.11 18.42
CA LEU A 113 0.69 15.63 18.95
C LEU A 113 0.74 15.86 20.47
N THR A 114 1.94 15.99 21.06
CA THR A 114 2.11 16.16 22.50
C THR A 114 1.37 17.41 23.00
N TRP A 115 1.49 18.54 22.29
CA TRP A 115 0.78 19.77 22.63
C TRP A 115 -0.73 19.56 22.64
N TYR A 116 -1.30 18.94 21.59
CA TYR A 116 -2.72 18.60 21.53
C TYR A 116 -3.14 17.76 22.75
N ARG A 117 -2.38 16.72 23.10
CA ARG A 117 -2.69 15.86 24.26
C ARG A 117 -2.66 16.61 25.59
N CYS A 118 -1.76 17.57 25.73
CA CYS A 118 -1.68 18.40 26.92
C CYS A 118 -2.90 19.34 27.12
N ILE A 119 -3.47 19.81 26.01
CA ILE A 119 -4.55 20.81 26.07
C ILE A 119 -5.96 20.25 25.87
N THR A 120 -6.09 19.05 25.31
CA THR A 120 -7.43 18.46 25.08
C THR A 120 -8.13 18.13 26.39
N LYS A 121 -9.40 18.54 26.49
CA LYS A 121 -10.29 18.20 27.62
C LYS A 121 -11.29 17.09 27.21
N LYS A 122 -11.35 16.73 25.94
CA LYS A 122 -12.25 15.69 25.44
C LYS A 122 -11.74 14.31 25.91
N ALA A 123 -12.61 13.54 26.55
CA ALA A 123 -12.26 12.20 27.00
C ALA A 123 -12.19 11.21 25.84
N LEU A 124 -11.35 10.20 25.96
CA LEU A 124 -11.41 9.03 25.06
C LEU A 124 -12.73 8.28 25.35
N PRO A 125 -13.55 7.93 24.35
CA PRO A 125 -14.75 7.12 24.54
C PRO A 125 -14.42 5.83 25.32
N LYS A 126 -15.05 5.64 26.48
CA LYS A 126 -14.74 4.53 27.40
C LYS A 126 -15.34 3.20 26.95
N GLU A 127 -16.56 3.28 26.43
CA GLU A 127 -17.33 2.15 25.95
C GLU A 127 -17.44 2.19 24.43
N GLY A 128 -17.71 1.07 23.80
CA GLY A 128 -17.90 0.99 22.38
C GLY A 128 -17.63 -0.40 21.81
N PRO A 129 -17.81 -0.55 20.51
CA PRO A 129 -17.65 -1.81 19.82
C PRO A 129 -16.21 -2.34 19.87
N THR A 130 -16.05 -3.62 19.58
CA THR A 130 -14.76 -4.24 19.32
C THR A 130 -14.42 -4.15 17.83
N LEU A 131 -13.15 -4.19 17.46
CA LEU A 131 -12.76 -4.18 16.04
C LEU A 131 -13.29 -5.40 15.26
N ALA A 132 -13.68 -6.46 15.95
CA ALA A 132 -14.31 -7.64 15.34
C ALA A 132 -15.69 -7.35 14.72
N GLU A 133 -16.35 -6.29 15.16
CA GLU A 133 -17.67 -5.88 14.64
C GLU A 133 -17.59 -4.99 13.40
N LEU A 134 -16.37 -4.58 13.00
CA LEU A 134 -16.18 -3.82 11.76
C LEU A 134 -16.39 -4.70 10.52
N PRO A 135 -16.92 -4.15 9.43
CA PRO A 135 -16.96 -4.85 8.14
C PRO A 135 -15.61 -5.46 7.76
N SER A 136 -15.62 -6.63 7.15
CA SER A 136 -14.40 -7.31 6.71
C SER A 136 -13.65 -6.56 5.62
N ALA A 137 -14.34 -5.76 4.81
CA ALA A 137 -13.77 -4.97 3.74
C ALA A 137 -14.08 -3.48 3.91
N LYS A 138 -13.16 -2.64 3.45
CA LYS A 138 -13.35 -1.19 3.37
C LYS A 138 -12.65 -0.61 2.16
N VAL A 139 -13.39 0.19 1.39
CA VAL A 139 -12.88 0.90 0.23
C VAL A 139 -12.93 2.40 0.48
N PHE A 140 -11.83 3.06 0.19
CA PHE A 140 -11.67 4.53 0.19
C PHE A 140 -11.50 4.96 -1.27
N ASN A 141 -12.62 4.97 -2.00
CA ASN A 141 -12.63 5.17 -3.46
C ASN A 141 -12.01 6.49 -3.89
N GLU A 142 -12.19 7.57 -3.14
CA GLU A 142 -11.58 8.88 -3.43
C GLU A 142 -10.06 8.86 -3.43
N THR A 143 -9.45 8.01 -2.60
CA THR A 143 -8.00 7.76 -2.60
C THR A 143 -7.59 6.59 -3.46
N GLY A 144 -8.54 5.78 -3.89
CA GLY A 144 -8.29 4.57 -4.68
C GLY A 144 -7.56 3.48 -3.89
N ILE A 145 -7.98 3.26 -2.64
CA ILE A 145 -7.37 2.26 -1.74
C ILE A 145 -8.48 1.41 -1.13
N GLY A 146 -8.27 0.10 -1.10
CA GLY A 146 -9.16 -0.83 -0.42
C GLY A 146 -8.41 -1.88 0.37
N THR A 147 -9.04 -2.43 1.41
CA THR A 147 -8.54 -3.59 2.15
C THR A 147 -9.66 -4.56 2.45
N MET A 148 -9.32 -5.83 2.44
CA MET A 148 -10.18 -6.94 2.82
C MET A 148 -9.48 -7.72 3.94
N ASN A 149 -10.23 -8.10 4.98
CA ASN A 149 -9.72 -8.73 6.19
C ASN A 149 -10.61 -9.90 6.56
N THR A 150 -10.05 -10.95 7.14
CA THR A 150 -10.84 -12.06 7.68
C THR A 150 -11.18 -11.86 9.16
N SER A 151 -10.36 -11.10 9.90
CA SER A 151 -10.57 -10.87 11.34
C SER A 151 -9.81 -9.62 11.82
N LEU A 152 -10.46 -8.46 11.81
CA LEU A 152 -9.87 -7.23 12.37
C LEU A 152 -9.71 -7.26 13.90
N GLY A 153 -10.48 -8.07 14.59
CA GLY A 153 -10.43 -8.22 16.05
C GLY A 153 -9.35 -9.18 16.55
N ASP A 154 -8.83 -10.06 15.69
CA ASP A 154 -7.80 -11.06 16.02
C ASP A 154 -6.72 -11.06 14.96
N ILE A 155 -5.66 -10.29 15.18
CA ILE A 155 -4.60 -10.10 14.19
C ILE A 155 -3.86 -11.41 13.86
N ASP A 156 -3.73 -12.31 14.83
CA ASP A 156 -2.97 -13.54 14.65
C ASP A 156 -3.67 -14.52 13.68
N LYS A 157 -4.98 -14.35 13.50
CA LYS A 157 -5.81 -15.10 12.54
C LYS A 157 -6.19 -14.29 11.30
N ASN A 158 -5.83 -13.01 11.24
CA ASN A 158 -6.23 -12.15 10.15
C ASN A 158 -5.45 -12.43 8.88
N ALA A 159 -6.13 -12.90 7.84
CA ALA A 159 -5.66 -12.79 6.47
C ALA A 159 -6.15 -11.46 5.90
N MET A 160 -5.25 -10.64 5.39
CA MET A 160 -5.57 -9.35 4.80
C MET A 160 -5.07 -9.27 3.36
N LEU A 161 -5.88 -8.67 2.49
CA LEU A 161 -5.46 -8.21 1.18
C LEU A 161 -5.63 -6.69 1.13
N SER A 162 -4.59 -5.97 0.72
CA SER A 162 -4.66 -4.54 0.41
C SER A 162 -4.55 -4.32 -1.09
N PHE A 163 -5.22 -3.29 -1.59
CA PHE A 163 -5.30 -2.98 -3.01
C PHE A 163 -5.21 -1.47 -3.25
N ARG A 164 -4.59 -1.09 -4.37
CA ARG A 164 -4.51 0.32 -4.78
C ARG A 164 -4.79 0.48 -6.27
N SER A 165 -5.75 1.36 -6.59
CA SER A 165 -5.99 1.93 -7.91
C SER A 165 -6.46 3.37 -7.71
N SER A 166 -5.54 4.34 -7.86
CA SER A 166 -5.71 5.69 -7.34
C SER A 166 -5.74 6.75 -8.45
N SER A 167 -6.73 7.65 -8.38
CA SER A 167 -6.86 8.81 -9.26
C SER A 167 -5.72 9.83 -9.14
N TYR A 168 -4.93 9.74 -8.07
CA TYR A 168 -3.76 10.61 -7.86
C TYR A 168 -2.49 10.12 -8.57
N GLY A 169 -2.56 9.03 -9.34
CA GLY A 169 -1.40 8.48 -10.04
C GLY A 169 -0.26 8.07 -9.12
N SER A 170 0.98 8.32 -9.57
CA SER A 170 2.21 8.06 -8.84
C SER A 170 3.00 9.33 -8.55
N THR A 171 2.30 10.41 -8.20
CA THR A 171 2.92 11.69 -7.85
C THR A 171 3.50 11.71 -6.44
N SER A 172 4.43 12.62 -6.16
CA SER A 172 5.06 12.80 -4.85
C SER A 172 5.63 11.50 -4.28
N HIS A 173 5.09 11.01 -3.17
CA HIS A 173 5.51 9.77 -2.50
C HIS A 173 4.65 8.54 -2.85
N ALA A 174 3.69 8.68 -3.75
CA ALA A 174 2.99 7.55 -4.33
C ALA A 174 3.89 6.78 -5.31
N LEU A 175 3.61 5.51 -5.53
CA LEU A 175 4.38 4.60 -6.37
C LEU A 175 3.62 4.28 -7.66
N ALA A 176 4.32 3.82 -8.69
CA ALA A 176 3.71 3.36 -9.94
C ALA A 176 3.14 1.95 -9.78
N ASN A 177 2.09 1.82 -8.98
CA ASN A 177 1.51 0.58 -8.51
C ASN A 177 -0.03 0.55 -8.60
N GLN A 178 -0.57 1.07 -9.70
CA GLN A 178 -2.01 0.94 -9.96
C GLN A 178 -2.38 -0.52 -10.15
N ASN A 179 -3.53 -0.91 -9.63
CA ASN A 179 -4.00 -2.28 -9.57
C ASN A 179 -3.04 -3.26 -8.88
N ALA A 180 -2.15 -2.76 -8.01
CA ALA A 180 -1.30 -3.62 -7.19
C ALA A 180 -2.00 -4.04 -5.90
N PHE A 181 -1.71 -5.26 -5.45
CA PHE A 181 -2.19 -5.79 -4.18
C PHE A 181 -1.03 -6.28 -3.31
N ASN A 182 -1.29 -6.41 -2.01
CA ASN A 182 -0.38 -7.09 -1.08
C ASN A 182 -1.20 -8.04 -0.19
N THR A 183 -0.60 -9.15 0.24
CA THR A 183 -1.24 -10.12 1.12
C THR A 183 -0.50 -10.23 2.45
N PHE A 184 -1.27 -10.52 3.50
CA PHE A 184 -0.77 -10.61 4.87
C PHE A 184 -1.42 -11.76 5.59
N TYR A 185 -0.71 -12.32 6.57
CA TYR A 185 -1.28 -13.21 7.57
C TYR A 185 -0.62 -12.96 8.93
N GLY A 186 -1.42 -12.93 9.99
CA GLY A 186 -0.93 -12.65 11.32
C GLY A 186 -0.27 -11.27 11.46
N GLY A 187 -0.74 -10.27 10.69
CA GLY A 187 -0.17 -8.93 10.64
C GLY A 187 1.19 -8.83 9.94
N LYS A 188 1.67 -9.90 9.31
CA LYS A 188 2.94 -9.94 8.56
C LYS A 188 2.68 -10.08 7.07
N ALA A 189 3.44 -9.34 6.27
CA ALA A 189 3.35 -9.40 4.81
C ALA A 189 3.83 -10.75 4.28
N ILE A 190 3.24 -11.19 3.16
CA ILE A 190 3.65 -12.37 2.41
C ILE A 190 3.96 -11.98 0.98
N PHE A 191 2.97 -11.87 0.07
CA PHE A 191 3.19 -11.21 -1.21
C PHE A 191 3.12 -9.70 -0.99
N TYR A 192 4.24 -9.03 -1.17
CA TYR A 192 4.37 -7.63 -0.76
C TYR A 192 5.27 -6.85 -1.70
N SER A 193 5.00 -5.56 -1.86
CA SER A 193 5.83 -4.63 -2.64
C SER A 193 7.30 -4.72 -2.23
N SER A 194 8.18 -4.84 -3.19
CA SER A 194 9.61 -5.05 -3.02
C SER A 194 10.41 -3.75 -3.08
N GLY A 195 11.72 -3.85 -2.94
CA GLY A 195 12.67 -2.74 -3.01
C GLY A 195 12.88 -2.01 -1.69
N HIS A 196 13.78 -1.05 -1.73
CA HIS A 196 14.19 -0.25 -0.58
C HIS A 196 14.17 1.24 -0.91
N ARG A 197 13.71 2.05 0.01
CA ARG A 197 13.80 3.50 -0.16
C ARG A 197 15.24 3.97 0.09
N THR A 198 16.06 3.96 -0.95
CA THR A 198 17.43 4.44 -0.91
C THR A 198 17.53 5.96 -1.00
N GLY A 199 16.62 6.57 -1.75
CA GLY A 199 16.52 8.01 -1.93
C GLY A 199 15.16 8.42 -2.47
N PHE A 200 15.09 9.46 -3.28
CA PHE A 200 13.85 9.92 -3.92
C PHE A 200 13.88 9.75 -5.45
N THR A 201 15.04 9.95 -6.06
CA THR A 201 15.25 9.91 -7.52
C THR A 201 16.55 9.21 -7.92
N ASP A 202 17.16 8.43 -7.03
CA ASP A 202 18.27 7.55 -7.40
C ASP A 202 17.77 6.37 -8.25
N ASP A 203 18.70 5.71 -8.93
CA ASP A 203 18.39 4.66 -9.90
C ASP A 203 17.58 3.51 -9.31
N HIS A 204 17.95 3.03 -8.10
CA HIS A 204 17.17 1.98 -7.46
C HIS A 204 15.75 2.47 -7.15
N CYS A 205 15.61 3.69 -6.62
CA CYS A 205 14.31 4.26 -6.32
C CYS A 205 13.44 4.37 -7.57
N MET A 206 13.99 4.87 -8.69
CA MET A 206 13.22 5.13 -9.91
C MET A 206 12.95 3.87 -10.73
N TYR A 207 13.94 2.97 -10.87
CA TYR A 207 13.85 1.83 -11.80
C TYR A 207 13.45 0.51 -11.12
N SER A 208 13.49 0.46 -9.79
CA SER A 208 13.05 -0.71 -9.01
C SER A 208 11.95 -0.35 -8.03
N TYR A 209 12.23 0.43 -6.99
CA TYR A 209 11.33 0.63 -5.85
C TYR A 209 10.01 1.36 -6.17
N ARG A 210 10.06 2.46 -6.95
CA ARG A 210 8.87 3.22 -7.36
C ARG A 210 8.20 2.65 -8.58
N ASN A 211 8.88 1.76 -9.27
CA ASN A 211 8.50 1.21 -10.56
C ASN A 211 7.51 0.06 -10.38
N THR A 212 6.64 -0.16 -11.35
CA THR A 212 5.68 -1.28 -11.34
C THR A 212 6.33 -2.65 -11.13
N ARG A 213 7.60 -2.80 -11.55
CA ARG A 213 8.41 -4.01 -11.34
C ARG A 213 8.57 -4.43 -9.87
N ALA A 214 8.34 -3.53 -8.93
CA ALA A 214 8.43 -3.84 -7.50
C ALA A 214 7.08 -4.23 -6.87
N HIS A 215 6.01 -4.30 -7.65
CA HIS A 215 4.66 -4.41 -7.12
C HIS A 215 3.91 -5.58 -7.74
N ASN A 216 3.01 -6.21 -6.99
CA ASN A 216 2.16 -7.32 -7.47
C ASN A 216 1.10 -6.77 -8.44
N SER A 217 1.51 -6.50 -9.66
CA SER A 217 0.71 -5.91 -10.74
C SER A 217 1.09 -6.55 -12.08
N ILE A 218 0.92 -5.84 -13.20
CA ILE A 218 1.20 -6.33 -14.55
C ILE A 218 2.26 -5.45 -15.22
N LEU A 219 3.12 -6.03 -16.08
CA LEU A 219 3.87 -5.31 -17.09
C LEU A 219 3.30 -5.62 -18.48
N VAL A 220 3.35 -4.65 -19.38
CA VAL A 220 2.89 -4.77 -20.78
C VAL A 220 4.10 -4.63 -21.69
N ASN A 221 4.51 -5.69 -22.42
CA ASN A 221 5.80 -5.75 -23.16
C ASN A 221 7.00 -5.36 -22.26
N GLY A 222 6.98 -5.72 -20.97
CA GLY A 222 7.99 -5.29 -20.00
C GLY A 222 7.91 -3.82 -19.58
N MET A 223 6.96 -3.04 -20.13
CA MET A 223 6.76 -1.63 -19.80
C MET A 223 6.01 -1.47 -18.48
N THR A 224 6.34 -0.39 -17.79
CA THR A 224 5.83 -0.01 -16.48
C THR A 224 4.81 1.11 -16.58
N GLN A 225 4.16 1.40 -15.47
CA GLN A 225 3.24 2.53 -15.37
C GLN A 225 4.00 3.87 -15.36
N LYS A 226 3.34 4.92 -15.81
CA LYS A 226 3.85 6.30 -15.81
C LYS A 226 4.18 6.77 -14.40
N ILE A 227 5.18 7.64 -14.31
CA ILE A 227 5.46 8.41 -13.09
C ILE A 227 4.80 9.78 -13.25
N GLY A 228 3.92 10.13 -12.29
CA GLY A 228 3.15 11.39 -12.31
C GLY A 228 1.67 11.16 -12.06
N THR A 229 0.88 12.22 -12.11
CA THR A 229 -0.58 12.17 -11.97
C THR A 229 -1.25 11.53 -13.17
N GLU A 230 -0.60 11.58 -14.33
CA GLU A 230 -1.09 11.06 -15.59
C GLU A 230 -1.15 9.53 -15.64
N GLY A 231 -0.40 8.85 -14.74
CA GLY A 231 -0.42 7.42 -14.57
C GLY A 231 -1.44 6.98 -13.52
N TYR A 232 -2.70 7.34 -13.70
CA TYR A 232 -3.74 7.11 -12.71
C TYR A 232 -4.57 5.85 -12.97
N GLY A 233 -5.25 5.43 -11.93
CA GLY A 233 -6.32 4.45 -11.94
C GLY A 233 -7.43 4.91 -11.00
N TRP A 234 -8.47 4.12 -10.83
CA TRP A 234 -9.54 4.35 -9.84
C TRP A 234 -10.23 3.05 -9.49
N ILE A 235 -11.06 3.09 -8.43
CA ILE A 235 -11.93 1.98 -8.04
C ILE A 235 -13.37 2.37 -8.42
N PRO A 236 -13.85 2.01 -9.63
CA PRO A 236 -15.18 2.42 -10.11
C PRO A 236 -16.33 1.68 -9.42
N ARG A 237 -16.10 0.48 -8.89
CA ARG A 237 -17.12 -0.34 -8.25
C ARG A 237 -16.57 -1.11 -7.08
N TRP A 238 -17.38 -1.23 -6.02
CA TRP A 238 -17.07 -2.06 -4.85
C TRP A 238 -18.36 -2.47 -4.13
N TYR A 239 -18.24 -3.50 -3.31
CA TYR A 239 -19.27 -3.98 -2.42
C TYR A 239 -18.65 -4.50 -1.13
N GLU A 240 -19.09 -3.99 0.02
CA GLU A 240 -18.56 -4.31 1.35
C GLU A 240 -19.55 -5.24 2.08
N GLY A 241 -19.77 -6.46 1.57
CA GLY A 241 -20.68 -7.43 2.17
C GLY A 241 -19.99 -8.46 3.07
N GLU A 242 -20.76 -9.09 3.95
CA GLU A 242 -20.22 -10.06 4.92
C GLU A 242 -19.80 -11.39 4.27
N LYS A 243 -20.62 -11.92 3.36
CA LYS A 243 -20.39 -13.19 2.66
C LYS A 243 -19.45 -13.05 1.47
N ILE A 244 -19.55 -11.94 0.79
CA ILE A 244 -18.73 -11.58 -0.36
C ILE A 244 -18.43 -10.10 -0.25
N ALA A 245 -17.15 -9.74 -0.32
CA ALA A 245 -16.73 -8.38 -0.59
C ALA A 245 -16.08 -8.32 -1.97
N TYR A 246 -16.23 -7.20 -2.66
CA TYR A 246 -15.77 -7.02 -4.03
C TYR A 246 -15.24 -5.63 -4.26
N MET A 247 -14.18 -5.52 -5.04
CA MET A 247 -13.71 -4.25 -5.61
C MET A 247 -13.11 -4.49 -6.99
N VAL A 248 -13.24 -3.51 -7.87
CA VAL A 248 -12.56 -3.50 -9.17
C VAL A 248 -11.75 -2.22 -9.30
N GLY A 249 -10.48 -2.35 -9.69
CA GLY A 249 -9.63 -1.26 -10.09
C GLY A 249 -9.50 -1.18 -11.60
N ASP A 250 -9.56 0.02 -12.14
CA ASP A 250 -9.28 0.30 -13.55
C ASP A 250 -7.97 1.10 -13.65
N ALA A 251 -6.97 0.52 -14.28
CA ALA A 251 -5.64 1.10 -14.49
C ALA A 251 -5.32 1.28 -15.98
N SER A 252 -6.32 1.34 -16.84
CA SER A 252 -6.17 1.47 -18.31
C SER A 252 -5.36 2.70 -18.73
N ASN A 253 -5.37 3.77 -17.92
CA ASN A 253 -4.61 5.01 -18.18
C ASN A 253 -3.21 5.03 -17.54
N ALA A 254 -2.83 3.97 -16.82
CA ALA A 254 -1.61 4.00 -16.03
C ALA A 254 -0.33 3.89 -16.88
N TYR A 255 -0.38 3.23 -18.04
CA TYR A 255 0.80 2.92 -18.86
C TYR A 255 1.10 3.99 -19.91
N GLY A 256 2.35 4.06 -20.34
CA GLY A 256 2.82 4.95 -21.40
C GLY A 256 4.06 5.75 -21.03
N LYS A 257 4.43 6.72 -21.89
CA LYS A 257 5.54 7.64 -21.65
C LYS A 257 5.28 8.53 -20.43
N VAL A 258 6.35 8.89 -19.74
CA VAL A 258 6.29 9.90 -18.68
C VAL A 258 6.16 11.27 -19.35
N THR A 259 5.06 11.96 -19.06
CA THR A 259 4.73 13.29 -19.64
C THR A 259 4.66 14.40 -18.58
N SER A 260 4.72 14.05 -17.30
CA SER A 260 4.68 15.01 -16.20
C SER A 260 5.85 15.98 -16.22
N PRO A 261 5.62 17.31 -16.40
CA PRO A 261 6.71 18.29 -16.44
C PRO A 261 7.57 18.25 -15.17
N LEU A 262 6.94 18.02 -14.02
CA LEU A 262 7.65 17.91 -12.75
C LEU A 262 8.63 16.72 -12.75
N TRP A 263 8.19 15.56 -13.24
CA TRP A 263 9.02 14.35 -13.23
C TRP A 263 10.08 14.38 -14.33
N LEU A 264 9.78 14.96 -15.49
CA LEU A 264 10.77 15.20 -16.55
C LEU A 264 11.88 16.11 -16.01
N LYS A 265 11.53 17.22 -15.35
CA LYS A 265 12.53 18.12 -14.76
C LYS A 265 13.35 17.46 -13.64
N ARG A 266 12.72 16.65 -12.81
CA ARG A 266 13.42 15.85 -11.78
C ARG A 266 14.35 14.81 -12.40
N GLY A 267 13.94 14.17 -13.48
CA GLY A 267 14.77 13.23 -14.24
C GLY A 267 16.01 13.92 -14.79
N GLU A 268 15.86 15.05 -15.43
CA GLU A 268 16.97 15.88 -15.91
C GLU A 268 17.98 16.20 -14.78
N LEU A 269 17.49 16.64 -13.62
CA LEU A 269 18.33 17.01 -12.47
C LEU A 269 19.01 15.81 -11.77
N SER A 270 18.42 14.62 -11.84
CA SER A 270 18.95 13.42 -11.17
C SER A 270 19.66 12.45 -12.12
N GLY A 271 19.62 12.70 -13.43
CA GLY A 271 20.12 11.77 -14.45
C GLY A 271 19.18 10.60 -14.74
N THR A 272 17.94 10.61 -14.21
CA THR A 272 16.94 9.57 -14.49
C THR A 272 16.46 9.65 -15.94
N GLN A 273 16.52 8.53 -16.66
CA GLN A 273 16.09 8.41 -18.04
C GLN A 273 14.76 7.66 -18.14
N TYR A 274 13.79 8.23 -18.83
CA TYR A 274 12.48 7.62 -19.08
C TYR A 274 12.45 7.05 -20.50
N THR A 275 13.15 5.94 -20.71
CA THR A 275 13.31 5.28 -22.03
C THR A 275 12.64 3.91 -22.05
N PRO A 276 12.42 3.30 -23.24
CA PRO A 276 11.88 1.96 -23.36
C PRO A 276 12.70 0.91 -22.59
N GLU A 277 14.04 1.00 -22.60
CA GLU A 277 14.93 0.07 -21.88
C GLU A 277 14.77 0.20 -20.35
N LYS A 278 14.30 1.34 -19.88
CA LYS A 278 13.96 1.58 -18.47
C LYS A 278 12.50 1.30 -18.16
N GLY A 279 11.67 1.03 -19.17
CA GLY A 279 10.28 0.58 -19.04
C GLY A 279 9.22 1.63 -19.35
N TRP A 280 9.56 2.70 -20.04
CA TRP A 280 8.58 3.71 -20.46
C TRP A 280 8.60 3.92 -21.98
N ASP A 281 7.49 3.58 -22.64
CA ASP A 281 7.28 3.72 -24.07
C ASP A 281 5.84 4.12 -24.37
N GLU A 282 5.46 4.11 -25.63
CA GLU A 282 4.07 4.37 -26.05
C GLU A 282 3.08 3.42 -25.35
N ASN A 283 1.91 3.95 -25.03
CA ASN A 283 0.87 3.17 -24.42
C ASN A 283 0.31 2.12 -25.39
N LYS A 284 0.55 0.84 -25.10
CA LYS A 284 0.04 -0.32 -25.85
C LYS A 284 -1.21 -0.93 -25.23
N LEU A 285 -1.73 -0.33 -24.17
CA LEU A 285 -2.85 -0.84 -23.38
C LEU A 285 -4.13 -0.10 -23.73
N ASP A 286 -5.21 -0.84 -23.98
CA ASP A 286 -6.57 -0.32 -24.04
C ASP A 286 -7.31 -0.54 -22.72
N MET A 287 -7.17 -1.72 -22.10
CA MET A 287 -7.85 -2.01 -20.85
C MET A 287 -6.97 -2.80 -19.88
N PHE A 288 -6.99 -2.39 -18.61
CA PHE A 288 -6.54 -3.18 -17.47
C PHE A 288 -7.49 -2.99 -16.30
N ARG A 289 -8.37 -3.96 -16.09
CA ARG A 289 -9.23 -4.04 -14.92
C ARG A 289 -8.85 -5.23 -14.07
N ARG A 290 -8.70 -5.01 -12.78
CA ARG A 290 -8.45 -6.07 -11.80
C ARG A 290 -9.64 -6.15 -10.85
N HIS A 291 -10.30 -7.28 -10.87
CA HIS A 291 -11.40 -7.62 -9.97
C HIS A 291 -10.84 -8.39 -8.79
N ILE A 292 -11.24 -8.01 -7.58
CA ILE A 292 -10.87 -8.71 -6.36
C ILE A 292 -12.12 -9.07 -5.60
N ILE A 293 -12.27 -10.35 -5.28
CA ILE A 293 -13.41 -10.89 -4.53
C ILE A 293 -12.86 -11.57 -3.29
N GLN A 294 -13.39 -11.22 -2.11
CA GLN A 294 -13.16 -11.95 -0.87
C GLN A 294 -14.36 -12.87 -0.60
N LEU A 295 -14.09 -14.12 -0.28
CA LEU A 295 -15.11 -15.11 0.07
C LEU A 295 -15.28 -15.19 1.59
N GLY A 296 -16.08 -14.31 2.15
CA GLY A 296 -16.34 -14.23 3.59
C GLY A 296 -15.02 -14.14 4.41
N THR A 297 -14.94 -14.92 5.48
CA THR A 297 -13.76 -14.98 6.37
C THR A 297 -12.86 -16.21 6.11
N THR A 298 -12.97 -16.84 4.94
CA THR A 298 -12.24 -18.07 4.60
C THR A 298 -10.73 -17.86 4.37
N GLY A 299 -10.30 -16.63 4.14
CA GLY A 299 -8.92 -16.30 3.71
C GLY A 299 -8.69 -16.52 2.20
N VAL A 300 -9.76 -16.80 1.44
CA VAL A 300 -9.70 -16.95 -0.01
C VAL A 300 -10.05 -15.62 -0.68
N PHE A 301 -9.14 -15.18 -1.55
CA PHE A 301 -9.31 -14.02 -2.42
C PHE A 301 -9.19 -14.47 -3.87
N VAL A 302 -10.20 -14.13 -4.69
CA VAL A 302 -10.15 -14.36 -6.14
C VAL A 302 -9.72 -13.06 -6.80
N ILE A 303 -8.68 -13.12 -7.61
CA ILE A 303 -8.20 -12.00 -8.41
C ILE A 303 -8.39 -12.38 -9.88
N TYR A 304 -9.13 -11.55 -10.62
CA TYR A 304 -9.37 -11.73 -12.03
C TYR A 304 -8.97 -10.46 -12.79
N ASP A 305 -8.10 -10.60 -13.77
CA ASP A 305 -7.62 -9.52 -14.62
C ASP A 305 -8.28 -9.58 -16.00
N GLU A 306 -8.85 -8.46 -16.43
CA GLU A 306 -9.29 -8.23 -17.80
C GLU A 306 -8.24 -7.33 -18.47
N LEU A 307 -7.57 -7.86 -19.49
CA LEU A 307 -6.48 -7.18 -20.18
C LEU A 307 -6.75 -7.12 -21.67
N GLU A 308 -6.66 -5.92 -22.25
CA GLU A 308 -6.77 -5.68 -23.68
C GLU A 308 -5.67 -4.73 -24.16
N GLY A 309 -4.92 -5.16 -25.15
CA GLY A 309 -3.89 -4.36 -25.81
C GLY A 309 -4.40 -3.76 -27.11
N LYS A 310 -3.84 -2.63 -27.52
CA LYS A 310 -4.05 -2.03 -28.85
C LYS A 310 -3.53 -2.92 -29.99
N GLU A 311 -2.63 -3.79 -29.65
CA GLU A 311 -2.01 -4.81 -30.51
C GLU A 311 -1.67 -6.03 -29.64
N ALA A 312 -1.22 -7.12 -30.27
CA ALA A 312 -0.74 -8.30 -29.53
C ALA A 312 0.55 -7.96 -28.75
N VAL A 313 0.48 -8.04 -27.43
CA VAL A 313 1.56 -7.73 -26.47
C VAL A 313 1.83 -8.93 -25.55
N THR A 314 2.97 -8.94 -24.88
CA THR A 314 3.22 -9.85 -23.77
C THR A 314 2.71 -9.25 -22.48
N TRP A 315 2.08 -10.08 -21.64
CA TRP A 315 1.58 -9.74 -20.33
C TRP A 315 2.43 -10.42 -19.27
N SER A 316 3.00 -9.65 -18.34
CA SER A 316 3.79 -10.23 -17.26
C SER A 316 3.11 -9.99 -15.92
N TYR A 317 2.59 -11.04 -15.31
CA TYR A 317 2.04 -11.03 -13.96
C TYR A 317 3.16 -11.13 -12.94
N LEU A 318 3.13 -10.28 -11.91
CA LEU A 318 4.21 -10.13 -10.94
C LEU A 318 3.78 -10.53 -9.53
N LEU A 319 4.60 -11.31 -8.84
CA LEU A 319 4.51 -11.53 -7.39
C LEU A 319 5.88 -11.32 -6.74
N HIS A 320 5.87 -10.81 -5.51
CA HIS A 320 7.09 -10.52 -4.78
C HIS A 320 6.99 -10.99 -3.34
N THR A 321 8.10 -11.50 -2.80
CA THR A 321 8.28 -11.70 -1.35
C THR A 321 9.52 -10.98 -0.88
N VAL A 322 9.51 -10.54 0.38
CA VAL A 322 10.59 -9.69 0.94
C VAL A 322 11.37 -10.37 2.07
N GLU A 323 10.87 -11.47 2.62
CA GLU A 323 11.48 -12.14 3.77
C GLU A 323 12.07 -13.52 3.45
N LEU A 324 11.41 -14.27 2.57
CA LEU A 324 11.78 -15.63 2.18
C LEU A 324 11.53 -15.84 0.69
N PRO A 325 12.27 -16.76 0.02
CA PRO A 325 12.02 -17.13 -1.36
C PRO A 325 10.62 -17.74 -1.53
N MET A 326 10.07 -17.61 -2.73
CA MET A 326 8.87 -18.31 -3.15
C MET A 326 9.20 -19.71 -3.65
N GLU A 327 8.24 -20.63 -3.48
CA GLU A 327 8.27 -21.95 -4.12
C GLU A 327 7.32 -21.93 -5.31
N ILE A 328 7.78 -22.46 -6.46
CA ILE A 328 6.99 -22.55 -7.69
C ILE A 328 6.72 -24.01 -7.98
N GLN A 329 5.47 -24.35 -8.28
CA GLN A 329 5.04 -25.67 -8.72
C GLN A 329 4.26 -25.50 -10.03
N GLU A 330 4.79 -26.02 -11.12
CA GLU A 330 4.11 -26.07 -12.41
C GLU A 330 3.24 -27.32 -12.45
N LEU A 331 1.94 -27.14 -12.66
CA LEU A 331 0.95 -28.19 -12.79
C LEU A 331 0.39 -28.15 -14.23
N THR A 332 -0.46 -29.11 -14.59
CA THR A 332 -0.95 -29.24 -15.97
C THR A 332 -1.66 -28.00 -16.46
N ASP A 333 -2.53 -27.41 -15.61
CA ASP A 333 -3.42 -26.30 -16.00
C ASP A 333 -3.25 -25.06 -15.12
N GLU A 334 -2.27 -25.06 -14.21
CA GLU A 334 -2.03 -23.93 -13.30
C GLU A 334 -0.54 -23.82 -12.92
N VAL A 335 -0.15 -22.62 -12.51
CA VAL A 335 1.11 -22.39 -11.80
C VAL A 335 0.78 -22.04 -10.35
N LYS A 336 1.33 -22.79 -9.43
CA LYS A 336 1.17 -22.56 -8.00
C LYS A 336 2.40 -21.86 -7.43
N VAL A 337 2.20 -20.70 -6.83
CA VAL A 337 3.27 -19.92 -6.18
C VAL A 337 3.00 -19.84 -4.69
N ILE A 338 3.93 -20.30 -3.88
CA ILE A 338 3.82 -20.35 -2.43
C ILE A 338 4.75 -19.31 -1.83
N GLY A 339 4.18 -18.27 -1.24
CA GLY A 339 4.88 -17.27 -0.46
C GLY A 339 4.79 -17.58 1.04
N LYS A 340 5.89 -17.32 1.75
CA LYS A 340 5.98 -17.50 3.21
C LYS A 340 6.58 -16.27 3.87
N ASN A 341 6.26 -16.03 5.13
CA ASN A 341 6.95 -15.07 5.97
C ASN A 341 7.68 -15.78 7.13
N LYS A 342 8.60 -15.08 7.79
CA LYS A 342 9.39 -15.62 8.91
C LYS A 342 8.57 -15.95 10.16
N ALA A 343 7.33 -15.50 10.24
CA ALA A 343 6.42 -15.79 11.33
C ALA A 343 5.57 -17.06 11.07
N GLY A 344 5.82 -17.80 9.97
CA GLY A 344 5.11 -19.03 9.63
C GLY A 344 3.81 -18.81 8.84
N GLY A 345 3.48 -17.58 8.49
CA GLY A 345 2.35 -17.29 7.58
C GLY A 345 2.63 -17.79 6.17
N VAL A 346 1.60 -18.33 5.52
CA VAL A 346 1.67 -18.86 4.16
C VAL A 346 0.55 -18.25 3.32
N SER A 347 0.88 -17.86 2.09
CA SER A 347 -0.08 -17.48 1.05
C SER A 347 0.20 -18.31 -0.18
N VAL A 348 -0.83 -18.91 -0.75
CA VAL A 348 -0.72 -19.72 -1.96
C VAL A 348 -1.49 -19.02 -3.07
N ALA A 349 -0.80 -18.67 -4.14
CA ALA A 349 -1.41 -18.19 -5.37
C ALA A 349 -1.54 -19.33 -6.38
N HIS A 350 -2.75 -19.60 -6.82
CA HIS A 350 -3.08 -20.49 -7.92
C HIS A 350 -3.30 -19.61 -9.16
N LEU A 351 -2.39 -19.66 -10.12
CA LEU A 351 -2.41 -18.84 -11.31
C LEU A 351 -2.95 -19.64 -12.50
N PHE A 352 -4.06 -19.18 -13.04
CA PHE A 352 -4.67 -19.67 -14.26
C PHE A 352 -4.52 -18.60 -15.33
N SER A 353 -4.21 -19.00 -16.55
CA SER A 353 -3.94 -18.10 -17.65
C SER A 353 -4.70 -18.52 -18.89
N SER A 354 -5.21 -17.56 -19.66
CA SER A 354 -5.87 -17.80 -20.95
C SER A 354 -4.88 -18.13 -22.08
N ALA A 355 -3.58 -17.88 -21.87
CA ALA A 355 -2.50 -18.20 -22.81
C ALA A 355 -1.33 -18.87 -22.07
N LYS A 356 -0.48 -19.57 -22.82
CA LYS A 356 0.73 -20.16 -22.25
C LYS A 356 1.65 -19.09 -21.66
N THR A 357 2.23 -19.38 -20.49
CA THR A 357 3.15 -18.48 -19.80
C THR A 357 4.50 -19.14 -19.54
N GLU A 358 5.56 -18.35 -19.60
CA GLU A 358 6.88 -18.68 -19.06
C GLU A 358 7.03 -18.11 -17.66
N GLN A 359 7.55 -18.91 -16.73
CA GLN A 359 7.79 -18.51 -15.37
C GLN A 359 9.26 -18.23 -15.13
N ALA A 360 9.55 -17.18 -14.39
CA ALA A 360 10.89 -16.86 -13.93
C ALA A 360 10.85 -16.38 -12.48
N MET A 361 11.90 -16.68 -11.72
CA MET A 361 12.11 -16.12 -10.39
C MET A 361 13.55 -15.65 -10.27
N VAL A 362 13.73 -14.42 -9.83
CA VAL A 362 15.03 -13.83 -9.54
C VAL A 362 15.05 -13.24 -8.14
N ASP A 363 16.22 -13.16 -7.53
CA ASP A 363 16.44 -12.56 -6.21
C ASP A 363 17.18 -11.22 -6.27
N THR A 364 17.31 -10.66 -7.48
CA THR A 364 18.02 -9.41 -7.74
C THR A 364 17.06 -8.33 -8.21
N PHE A 365 17.39 -7.07 -7.91
CA PHE A 365 16.65 -5.91 -8.41
C PHE A 365 17.11 -5.52 -9.80
N PHE A 366 16.21 -4.93 -10.59
CA PHE A 366 16.56 -4.33 -11.90
C PHE A 366 17.69 -3.29 -11.77
N CYS A 367 17.67 -2.48 -10.71
CA CYS A 367 18.78 -1.66 -10.27
C CYS A 367 19.09 -1.97 -8.80
N ALA A 368 20.34 -2.28 -8.50
CA ALA A 368 20.78 -2.59 -7.14
C ALA A 368 20.53 -1.41 -6.19
N PRO A 369 20.18 -1.66 -4.91
CA PRO A 369 19.93 -0.62 -3.93
C PRO A 369 21.26 -0.05 -3.41
N THR A 370 21.84 0.89 -4.15
CA THR A 370 23.02 1.65 -3.73
C THR A 370 22.58 3.04 -3.27
N ASN A 371 23.07 3.48 -2.11
CA ASN A 371 22.81 4.82 -1.63
C ASN A 371 24.11 5.52 -1.26
N TRP A 372 24.47 6.49 -2.08
CA TRP A 372 25.67 7.30 -1.88
C TRP A 372 25.59 8.25 -0.66
N LYS A 373 24.38 8.58 -0.20
CA LYS A 373 24.19 9.45 0.98
C LYS A 373 24.20 8.69 2.29
N ASN A 374 23.73 7.46 2.28
CA ASN A 374 23.47 6.66 3.48
C ASN A 374 24.13 5.29 3.35
N VAL A 375 25.42 5.27 3.12
CA VAL A 375 26.22 4.03 3.15
C VAL A 375 26.33 3.45 4.55
N THR A 376 26.10 4.30 5.58
CA THR A 376 26.09 3.91 6.99
C THR A 376 24.83 4.42 7.69
N ASN A 377 24.41 3.73 8.75
CA ASN A 377 23.39 4.23 9.66
C ASN A 377 23.95 5.32 10.61
N ALA A 378 23.09 5.85 11.51
CA ALA A 378 23.48 6.86 12.49
C ALA A 378 24.63 6.42 13.43
N GLN A 379 24.85 5.12 13.59
CA GLN A 379 25.93 4.51 14.39
C GLN A 379 27.17 4.19 13.55
N GLY A 380 27.25 4.66 12.30
CA GLY A 380 28.40 4.42 11.40
C GLY A 380 28.46 2.98 10.82
N LYS A 381 27.48 2.12 11.08
CA LYS A 381 27.42 0.76 10.56
C LYS A 381 26.93 0.74 9.12
N ALA A 382 27.58 0.00 8.24
CA ALA A 382 27.19 -0.13 6.84
C ALA A 382 25.74 -0.59 6.70
N LEU A 383 24.96 0.13 5.86
CA LEU A 383 23.60 -0.25 5.51
C LEU A 383 23.65 -1.48 4.60
N LYS A 384 22.84 -2.46 4.95
CA LYS A 384 22.63 -3.67 4.14
C LYS A 384 21.21 -3.65 3.59
N TYR A 385 21.10 -3.86 2.29
CA TYR A 385 19.86 -3.99 1.59
C TYR A 385 19.72 -5.45 1.15
N PRO A 386 18.95 -6.29 1.90
CA PRO A 386 18.75 -7.68 1.50
C PRO A 386 18.03 -7.76 0.15
N ASN A 387 18.34 -8.80 -0.62
CA ASN A 387 17.60 -9.13 -1.83
C ASN A 387 16.15 -9.48 -1.50
N HIS A 388 15.25 -9.22 -2.44
CA HIS A 388 13.87 -9.67 -2.44
C HIS A 388 13.68 -10.62 -3.61
N TRP A 389 12.65 -11.45 -3.57
CA TRP A 389 12.34 -12.42 -4.62
C TRP A 389 11.22 -11.90 -5.52
N HIS A 390 11.43 -12.04 -6.81
CA HIS A 390 10.58 -11.52 -7.86
C HIS A 390 10.17 -12.68 -8.78
N PHE A 391 8.91 -13.07 -8.69
CA PHE A 391 8.30 -14.01 -9.61
C PHE A 391 7.64 -13.27 -10.76
N THR A 392 7.78 -13.82 -11.96
CA THR A 392 7.14 -13.32 -13.18
C THR A 392 6.55 -14.48 -13.95
N ALA A 393 5.27 -14.39 -14.33
CA ALA A 393 4.66 -15.25 -15.34
C ALA A 393 4.37 -14.39 -16.56
N THR A 394 5.07 -14.64 -17.67
CA THR A 394 4.97 -13.85 -18.90
C THR A 394 4.29 -14.66 -19.97
N SER A 395 3.20 -14.12 -20.56
CA SER A 395 2.46 -14.76 -21.64
C SER A 395 3.20 -14.70 -22.97
N GLU A 396 2.91 -15.59 -23.89
CA GLU A 396 3.08 -15.30 -25.31
C GLU A 396 2.27 -14.08 -25.72
N LYS A 397 2.51 -13.54 -26.92
CA LYS A 397 1.81 -12.33 -27.38
C LYS A 397 0.32 -12.59 -27.58
N ALA A 398 -0.51 -11.81 -26.92
CA ALA A 398 -1.95 -11.83 -27.03
C ALA A 398 -2.50 -10.40 -26.98
N GLN A 399 -3.58 -10.13 -27.71
CA GLN A 399 -4.27 -8.84 -27.66
C GLN A 399 -5.25 -8.79 -26.47
N VAL A 400 -5.91 -9.91 -26.19
CA VAL A 400 -6.80 -10.08 -25.02
C VAL A 400 -6.24 -11.17 -24.13
N TYR A 401 -6.25 -10.93 -22.82
CA TYR A 401 -5.66 -11.87 -21.87
C TYR A 401 -6.43 -11.87 -20.55
#